data_e07e5870ce127481eadbdf9232b3b6db
#
_entry.id   e07e5870ce127481eadbdf9232b3b6db
#
_cell.length_a   1.000
_cell.length_b   1.000
_cell.length_c   1.000
_cell.angle_alpha   90.00
_cell.angle_beta   90.00
_cell.angle_gamma   90.00
#
_symmetry.space_group_name_H-M   'P 1'
#
loop_
_entity.id
_entity.type
_entity.pdbx_description
1 polymer ?
#
loop_
_entity_poly.entity_id
_entity_poly.type
_entity_poly.pdbx_seq_one_letter_code
_entity_poly.pdbx_strand_id
1 'polypeptide(L)'
;MDHPLLQSYGPLDGWHILLLIGGLSIGFFLYQVQKATRLVMLGTPDDRFGSWRTRLSEFMSGWLGQKRVLRDRFVGSMHVLMFWGFLMLASDMFDLATANTFSDKILPDALFGPWNGMVELGYTMAFIGCVPALIRRVVFAPEKLEHESQLEGNIILFLIFSITTTS
;
A
#
# COMPACT_ATOMS: atom_id res chain seq x y z
N MET A 1 -20.80 2.51 -16.60
CA MET A 1 -20.75 1.28 -15.78
C MET A 1 -20.93 1.72 -14.36
N ASP A 2 -21.92 1.19 -13.67
CA ASP A 2 -22.18 1.58 -12.28
C ASP A 2 -21.07 0.99 -11.41
N HIS A 3 -20.38 1.87 -10.67
CA HIS A 3 -19.27 1.46 -9.83
C HIS A 3 -19.76 0.45 -8.77
N PRO A 4 -19.03 -0.67 -8.51
CA PRO A 4 -19.48 -1.73 -7.59
C PRO A 4 -19.82 -1.22 -6.18
N LEU A 5 -19.19 -0.13 -5.73
CA LEU A 5 -19.46 0.48 -4.43
C LEU A 5 -20.81 1.23 -4.37
N LEU A 6 -21.41 1.55 -5.54
CA LEU A 6 -22.72 2.18 -5.63
C LEU A 6 -23.85 1.16 -5.80
N GLN A 7 -23.52 -0.12 -5.97
CA GLN A 7 -24.51 -1.19 -6.07
C GLN A 7 -24.99 -1.59 -4.69
N SER A 8 -26.30 -1.77 -4.57
CA SER A 8 -26.91 -2.31 -3.35
C SER A 8 -26.90 -3.85 -3.38
N TYR A 9 -26.41 -4.45 -2.34
CA TYR A 9 -26.39 -5.89 -2.11
C TYR A 9 -27.39 -6.25 -1.02
N GLY A 10 -28.69 -6.22 -1.34
CA GLY A 10 -29.77 -6.42 -0.38
C GLY A 10 -29.95 -5.18 0.52
N PRO A 11 -29.91 -5.31 1.86
CA PRO A 11 -30.08 -4.16 2.77
C PRO A 11 -28.79 -3.33 2.94
N LEU A 12 -27.67 -3.72 2.30
CA LEU A 12 -26.37 -3.08 2.41
C LEU A 12 -25.91 -2.58 1.04
N ASP A 13 -25.44 -1.35 1.00
CA ASP A 13 -24.77 -0.81 -0.16
C ASP A 13 -23.27 -1.19 -0.12
N GLY A 14 -22.62 -1.24 -1.28
CA GLY A 14 -21.22 -1.64 -1.39
C GLY A 14 -20.28 -0.82 -0.49
N TRP A 15 -20.57 0.47 -0.26
CA TRP A 15 -19.77 1.32 0.61
C TRP A 15 -19.87 0.93 2.11
N HIS A 16 -21.00 0.40 2.58
CA HIS A 16 -21.13 -0.14 3.95
C HIS A 16 -20.21 -1.36 4.15
N ILE A 17 -20.13 -2.20 3.12
CA ILE A 17 -19.22 -3.37 3.12
C ILE A 17 -17.77 -2.90 3.16
N LEU A 18 -17.41 -1.87 2.36
CA LEU A 18 -16.08 -1.28 2.37
C LEU A 18 -15.71 -0.71 3.74
N LEU A 19 -16.61 0.07 4.36
CA LEU A 19 -16.39 0.63 5.69
C LEU A 19 -16.28 -0.45 6.77
N LEU A 20 -17.07 -1.52 6.67
CA LEU A 20 -16.98 -2.64 7.61
C LEU A 20 -15.63 -3.35 7.51
N ILE A 21 -15.23 -3.73 6.29
CA ILE A 21 -13.95 -4.41 6.06
C ILE A 21 -12.78 -3.50 6.41
N GLY A 22 -12.81 -2.24 6.00
CA GLY A 22 -11.80 -1.24 6.32
C GLY A 22 -11.69 -1.00 7.82
N GLY A 23 -12.82 -0.83 8.49
CA GLY A 23 -12.88 -0.64 9.95
C GLY A 23 -12.33 -1.83 10.73
N LEU A 24 -12.69 -3.06 10.32
CA LEU A 24 -12.14 -4.30 10.91
C LEU A 24 -10.63 -4.40 10.68
N SER A 25 -10.17 -4.09 9.47
CA SER A 25 -8.75 -4.12 9.12
C SER A 25 -7.93 -3.10 9.92
N ILE A 26 -8.44 -1.87 10.04
CA ILE A 26 -7.81 -0.81 10.85
C ILE A 26 -7.83 -1.20 12.34
N GLY A 27 -8.95 -1.72 12.83
CA GLY A 27 -9.07 -2.19 14.21
C GLY A 27 -8.06 -3.29 14.55
N PHE A 28 -7.92 -4.27 13.65
CA PHE A 28 -6.92 -5.34 13.78
C PHE A 28 -5.49 -4.80 13.74
N PHE A 29 -5.21 -3.89 12.82
CA PHE A 29 -3.90 -3.22 12.73
C PHE A 29 -3.56 -2.48 14.02
N LEU A 30 -4.48 -1.66 14.54
CA LEU A 30 -4.29 -0.92 15.78
C LEU A 30 -4.07 -1.85 16.99
N TYR A 31 -4.81 -2.97 17.04
CA TYR A 31 -4.59 -4.00 18.05
C TYR A 31 -3.17 -4.57 18.01
N GLN A 32 -2.66 -4.88 16.81
CA GLN A 32 -1.30 -5.39 16.65
C GLN A 32 -0.25 -4.34 17.00
N VAL A 33 -0.46 -3.08 16.61
CA VAL A 33 0.41 -1.95 17.01
C VAL A 33 0.42 -1.79 18.52
N GLN A 34 -0.74 -1.83 19.17
CA GLN A 34 -0.84 -1.74 20.62
C GLN A 34 -0.07 -2.88 21.31
N LYS A 35 -0.20 -4.11 20.81
CA LYS A 35 0.54 -5.28 21.31
C LYS A 35 2.05 -5.09 21.18
N ALA A 36 2.52 -4.65 20.01
CA ALA A 36 3.94 -4.36 19.77
C ALA A 36 4.45 -3.23 20.67
N THR A 37 3.68 -2.15 20.83
CA THR A 37 4.03 -1.02 21.69
C THR A 37 4.15 -1.45 23.16
N ARG A 38 3.24 -2.29 23.65
CA ARG A 38 3.34 -2.84 25.02
C ARG A 38 4.64 -3.61 25.24
N LEU A 39 5.08 -4.40 24.26
CA LEU A 39 6.35 -5.13 24.34
C LEU A 39 7.55 -4.18 24.40
N VAL A 40 7.53 -3.12 23.60
CA VAL A 40 8.57 -2.08 23.62
C VAL A 40 8.62 -1.35 24.97
N MET A 41 7.45 -1.07 25.56
CA MET A 41 7.34 -0.38 26.86
C MET A 41 7.83 -1.23 28.05
N LEU A 42 7.97 -2.55 27.89
CA LEU A 42 8.57 -3.42 28.91
C LEU A 42 10.11 -3.30 28.97
N GLY A 43 10.70 -2.64 27.97
CA GLY A 43 12.16 -2.39 27.93
C GLY A 43 12.60 -1.34 28.94
N THR A 44 13.89 -1.38 29.31
CA THR A 44 14.51 -0.33 30.14
C THR A 44 14.49 1.01 29.40
N PRO A 45 14.19 2.13 30.09
CA PRO A 45 14.26 3.45 29.50
C PRO A 45 15.68 3.72 28.96
N ASP A 46 15.78 4.05 27.70
CA ASP A 46 17.04 4.37 27.04
C ASP A 46 16.97 5.82 26.56
N ASP A 47 17.91 6.65 27.01
CA ASP A 47 17.95 8.08 26.64
C ASP A 47 18.54 8.26 25.24
N ARG A 48 17.77 7.80 24.24
CA ARG A 48 18.10 7.95 22.81
C ARG A 48 17.34 9.08 22.13
N PHE A 49 16.65 9.93 22.85
CA PHE A 49 15.82 10.98 22.25
C PHE A 49 16.57 12.22 21.79
N GLY A 50 17.90 12.32 22.05
CA GLY A 50 18.70 13.51 21.81
C GLY A 50 18.82 14.05 20.38
N SER A 51 18.48 13.28 19.32
CA SER A 51 18.62 13.69 17.92
C SER A 51 17.42 13.32 17.05
N TRP A 52 16.23 13.75 17.46
CA TRP A 52 14.98 13.43 16.76
C TRP A 52 14.99 13.84 15.27
N ARG A 53 15.64 14.95 14.91
CA ARG A 53 15.77 15.41 13.51
C ARG A 53 16.58 14.44 12.66
N THR A 54 17.69 13.96 13.19
CA THR A 54 18.54 12.97 12.51
C THR A 54 17.77 11.68 12.31
N ARG A 55 17.06 11.21 13.34
CA ARG A 55 16.24 10.00 13.27
C ARG A 55 15.09 10.13 12.29
N LEU A 56 14.39 11.28 12.29
CA LEU A 56 13.33 11.53 11.32
C LEU A 56 13.89 11.57 9.90
N SER A 57 15.04 12.19 9.67
CA SER A 57 15.71 12.20 8.37
C SER A 57 16.14 10.80 7.94
N GLU A 58 16.70 10.00 8.84
CA GLU A 58 17.06 8.60 8.56
C GLU A 58 15.83 7.73 8.29
N PHE A 59 14.76 7.92 9.07
CA PHE A 59 13.48 7.25 8.85
C PHE A 59 12.90 7.62 7.50
N MET A 60 12.78 8.91 7.19
CA MET A 60 12.26 9.39 5.91
C MET A 60 13.11 8.88 4.73
N SER A 61 14.43 8.98 4.82
CA SER A 61 15.32 8.50 3.76
C SER A 61 15.33 6.97 3.64
N GLY A 62 15.13 6.26 4.73
CA GLY A 62 15.05 4.79 4.76
C GLY A 62 13.70 4.28 4.27
N TRP A 63 12.62 4.93 4.68
CA TRP A 63 11.25 4.52 4.36
C TRP A 63 10.80 5.04 2.99
N LEU A 64 10.77 6.36 2.78
CA LEU A 64 10.35 6.94 1.49
C LEU A 64 11.42 6.79 0.41
N GLY A 65 12.68 7.04 0.76
CA GLY A 65 13.80 6.91 -0.18
C GLY A 65 14.25 5.47 -0.41
N GLN A 66 13.79 4.52 0.40
CA GLN A 66 14.05 3.08 0.27
C GLN A 66 15.52 2.72 -0.01
N LYS A 67 16.47 3.48 0.56
CA LYS A 67 17.91 3.34 0.30
C LYS A 67 18.43 1.93 0.53
N ARG A 68 17.89 1.21 1.53
CA ARG A 68 18.32 -0.16 1.82
C ARG A 68 17.87 -1.15 0.75
N VAL A 69 16.67 -0.94 0.20
CA VAL A 69 16.08 -1.79 -0.84
C VAL A 69 16.80 -1.57 -2.18
N LEU A 70 17.16 -0.32 -2.49
CA LEU A 70 17.91 0.06 -3.68
C LEU A 70 19.37 -0.43 -3.70
N ARG A 71 19.84 -1.12 -2.66
CA ARG A 71 21.17 -1.75 -2.65
C ARG A 71 21.32 -2.80 -3.76
N ASP A 72 20.26 -3.57 -4.02
CA ASP A 72 20.12 -4.35 -5.24
C ASP A 72 19.34 -3.50 -6.26
N ARG A 73 20.05 -2.95 -7.24
CA ARG A 73 19.46 -1.97 -8.16
C ARG A 73 18.26 -2.52 -8.94
N PHE A 74 18.34 -3.77 -9.39
CA PHE A 74 17.28 -4.37 -10.21
C PHE A 74 16.04 -4.72 -9.37
N VAL A 75 16.23 -5.47 -8.30
CA VAL A 75 15.14 -5.88 -7.41
C VAL A 75 14.58 -4.68 -6.64
N GLY A 76 15.48 -3.81 -6.21
CA GLY A 76 15.11 -2.60 -5.49
C GLY A 76 14.28 -1.65 -6.33
N SER A 77 14.62 -1.45 -7.61
CA SER A 77 13.82 -0.59 -8.49
C SER A 77 12.39 -1.12 -8.71
N MET A 78 12.21 -2.42 -8.89
CA MET A 78 10.89 -3.05 -8.96
C MET A 78 10.06 -2.78 -7.69
N HIS A 79 10.69 -2.98 -6.53
CA HIS A 79 10.03 -2.75 -5.26
C HIS A 79 9.67 -1.28 -5.05
N VAL A 80 10.57 -0.35 -5.39
CA VAL A 80 10.32 1.09 -5.31
C VAL A 80 9.16 1.50 -6.22
N LEU A 81 9.11 0.99 -7.44
CA LEU A 81 8.00 1.26 -8.37
C LEU A 81 6.67 0.75 -7.82
N MET A 82 6.63 -0.49 -7.33
CA MET A 82 5.43 -1.04 -6.70
C MET A 82 5.02 -0.23 -5.47
N PHE A 83 5.95 0.13 -4.59
CA PHE A 83 5.67 0.87 -3.37
C PHE A 83 5.06 2.25 -3.65
N TRP A 84 5.69 3.04 -4.53
CA TRP A 84 5.18 4.36 -4.88
C TRP A 84 3.89 4.28 -5.69
N GLY A 85 3.79 3.31 -6.61
CA GLY A 85 2.53 3.02 -7.31
C GLY A 85 1.40 2.73 -6.33
N PHE A 86 1.62 1.85 -5.37
CA PHE A 86 0.64 1.52 -4.34
C PHE A 86 0.26 2.70 -3.45
N LEU A 87 1.22 3.55 -3.10
CA LEU A 87 0.95 4.74 -2.30
C LEU A 87 0.06 5.75 -3.04
N MET A 88 0.27 5.90 -4.36
CA MET A 88 -0.60 6.72 -5.22
C MET A 88 -2.00 6.11 -5.34
N LEU A 89 -2.11 4.79 -5.52
CA LEU A 89 -3.41 4.10 -5.57
C LEU A 89 -4.15 4.16 -4.23
N ALA A 90 -3.45 4.09 -3.11
CA ALA A 90 -4.06 4.22 -1.78
C ALA A 90 -4.72 5.59 -1.57
N SER A 91 -4.20 6.64 -2.22
CA SER A 91 -4.81 7.96 -2.17
C SER A 91 -6.15 8.01 -2.91
N ASP A 92 -6.30 7.30 -4.02
CA ASP A 92 -7.56 7.18 -4.77
C ASP A 92 -8.63 6.43 -3.95
N MET A 93 -8.25 5.33 -3.31
CA MET A 93 -9.13 4.62 -2.40
C MET A 93 -9.62 5.49 -1.23
N PHE A 94 -8.76 6.39 -0.74
CA PHE A 94 -9.13 7.32 0.31
C PHE A 94 -10.14 8.36 -0.19
N ASP A 95 -9.94 8.93 -1.37
CA ASP A 95 -10.88 9.87 -1.99
C ASP A 95 -12.24 9.22 -2.24
N LEU A 96 -12.25 8.01 -2.79
CA LEU A 96 -13.46 7.22 -3.03
C LEU A 96 -14.23 6.94 -1.73
N ALA A 97 -13.55 6.55 -0.66
CA ALA A 97 -14.16 6.27 0.63
C ALA A 97 -14.78 7.54 1.25
N THR A 98 -14.09 8.67 1.16
CA THR A 98 -14.55 9.94 1.73
C THR A 98 -15.67 10.57 0.92
N ALA A 99 -15.61 10.55 -0.40
CA ALA A 99 -16.66 11.04 -1.29
C ALA A 99 -17.99 10.31 -1.06
N ASN A 100 -17.97 8.99 -0.87
CA ASN A 100 -19.17 8.21 -0.59
C ASN A 100 -19.71 8.39 0.85
N THR A 101 -18.85 8.74 1.81
CA THR A 101 -19.25 8.89 3.22
C THR A 101 -19.84 10.28 3.48
N PHE A 102 -19.28 11.32 2.88
CA PHE A 102 -19.64 12.71 3.16
C PHE A 102 -20.48 13.38 2.06
N SER A 103 -20.84 12.66 1.00
CA SER A 103 -21.63 13.14 -0.16
C SER A 103 -21.03 14.32 -0.92
N ASP A 104 -19.87 14.79 -0.51
CA ASP A 104 -19.15 15.89 -1.15
C ASP A 104 -17.74 15.45 -1.53
N LYS A 105 -17.33 15.85 -2.73
CA LYS A 105 -15.96 15.63 -3.18
C LYS A 105 -15.01 16.49 -2.34
N ILE A 106 -14.05 15.85 -1.69
CA ILE A 106 -13.06 16.57 -0.87
C ILE A 106 -12.11 17.40 -1.76
N LEU A 107 -11.84 16.91 -2.97
CA LEU A 107 -10.97 17.64 -3.91
C LEU A 107 -11.75 18.68 -4.71
N PRO A 108 -11.23 19.93 -4.78
CA PRO A 108 -11.72 20.94 -5.71
C PRO A 108 -11.60 20.47 -7.17
N ASP A 109 -12.56 20.81 -8.02
CA ASP A 109 -12.59 20.40 -9.44
C ASP A 109 -11.30 20.74 -10.21
N ALA A 110 -10.61 21.82 -9.84
CA ALA A 110 -9.33 22.22 -10.43
C ALA A 110 -8.18 21.21 -10.18
N LEU A 111 -8.26 20.39 -9.13
CA LEU A 111 -7.25 19.40 -8.78
C LEU A 111 -7.57 18.00 -9.34
N PHE A 112 -8.76 17.80 -9.90
CA PHE A 112 -9.17 16.48 -10.42
C PHE A 112 -8.29 15.99 -11.57
N GLY A 113 -7.89 16.87 -12.50
CA GLY A 113 -7.04 16.49 -13.62
C GLY A 113 -5.65 16.00 -13.17
N PRO A 114 -4.90 16.80 -12.39
CA PRO A 114 -3.61 16.36 -11.82
C PRO A 114 -3.74 15.11 -10.92
N TRP A 115 -4.82 14.99 -10.16
CA TRP A 115 -5.10 13.84 -9.30
C TRP A 115 -5.28 12.55 -10.10
N ASN A 116 -6.14 12.56 -11.10
CA ASN A 116 -6.35 11.40 -11.98
C ASN A 116 -5.05 11.01 -12.69
N GLY A 117 -4.26 11.98 -13.17
CA GLY A 117 -2.95 11.71 -13.75
C GLY A 117 -1.97 11.07 -12.76
N MET A 118 -2.02 11.43 -11.49
CA MET A 118 -1.22 10.80 -10.45
C MET A 118 -1.66 9.36 -10.19
N VAL A 119 -2.96 9.09 -10.18
CA VAL A 119 -3.51 7.73 -10.01
C VAL A 119 -3.14 6.84 -11.19
N GLU A 120 -3.31 7.32 -12.44
CA GLU A 120 -2.88 6.60 -13.65
C GLU A 120 -1.37 6.29 -13.65
N LEU A 121 -0.56 7.25 -13.20
CA LEU A 121 0.88 7.04 -13.01
C LEU A 121 1.12 5.94 -11.96
N GLY A 122 0.34 5.92 -10.88
CA GLY A 122 0.38 4.89 -9.85
C GLY A 122 0.13 3.48 -10.40
N TYR A 123 -0.91 3.31 -11.21
CA TYR A 123 -1.19 2.03 -11.91
C TYR A 123 -0.03 1.62 -12.81
N THR A 124 0.48 2.56 -13.61
CA THR A 124 1.59 2.31 -14.51
C THR A 124 2.86 1.89 -13.76
N MET A 125 3.21 2.58 -12.67
CA MET A 125 4.37 2.25 -11.84
C MET A 125 4.21 0.89 -11.17
N ALA A 126 3.04 0.60 -10.61
CA ALA A 126 2.76 -0.69 -9.98
C ALA A 126 2.86 -1.83 -10.99
N PHE A 127 2.32 -1.66 -12.20
CA PHE A 127 2.39 -2.64 -13.29
C PHE A 127 3.83 -2.89 -13.73
N ILE A 128 4.60 -1.82 -14.03
CA ILE A 128 6.00 -1.92 -14.47
C ILE A 128 6.87 -2.58 -13.37
N GLY A 129 6.59 -2.36 -12.10
CA GLY A 129 7.28 -3.01 -11.00
C GLY A 129 6.88 -4.48 -10.83
N CYS A 130 5.59 -4.79 -11.00
CA CYS A 130 5.02 -6.12 -10.74
C CYS A 130 5.41 -7.15 -11.82
N VAL A 131 5.35 -6.78 -13.11
CA VAL A 131 5.63 -7.71 -14.21
C VAL A 131 7.02 -8.34 -14.13
N PRO A 132 8.12 -7.57 -14.04
CA PRO A 132 9.44 -8.19 -13.91
C PRO A 132 9.63 -8.95 -12.59
N ALA A 133 8.97 -8.53 -11.51
CA ALA A 133 9.02 -9.24 -10.24
C ALA A 133 8.35 -10.63 -10.36
N LEU A 134 7.21 -10.72 -11.05
CA LEU A 134 6.53 -11.99 -11.38
C LEU A 134 7.40 -12.88 -12.25
N ILE A 135 7.95 -12.34 -13.36
CA ILE A 135 8.81 -13.08 -14.28
C ILE A 135 10.01 -13.66 -13.52
N ARG A 136 10.68 -12.82 -12.72
CA ARG A 136 11.83 -13.26 -11.92
C ARG A 136 11.45 -14.38 -10.97
N ARG A 137 10.30 -14.28 -10.31
CA ARG A 137 9.89 -15.23 -9.29
C ARG A 137 9.41 -16.56 -9.86
N VAL A 138 8.72 -16.51 -11.01
CA VAL A 138 8.18 -17.72 -11.68
C VAL A 138 9.26 -18.40 -12.54
N VAL A 139 10.06 -17.62 -13.27
CA VAL A 139 11.04 -18.18 -14.22
C VAL A 139 12.37 -18.51 -13.57
N PHE A 140 12.85 -17.63 -12.68
CA PHE A 140 14.19 -17.77 -12.09
C PHE A 140 14.19 -18.36 -10.69
N ALA A 141 13.01 -18.59 -10.08
CA ALA A 141 12.76 -19.22 -8.77
C ALA A 141 14.00 -19.23 -7.84
N PRO A 142 14.36 -18.12 -7.18
CA PRO A 142 15.59 -18.05 -6.41
C PRO A 142 15.57 -19.08 -5.27
N GLU A 143 16.56 -19.97 -5.22
CA GLU A 143 16.71 -21.08 -4.27
C GLU A 143 16.67 -20.67 -2.78
N LYS A 144 16.87 -19.36 -2.52
CA LYS A 144 16.95 -18.82 -1.14
C LYS A 144 15.59 -18.50 -0.50
N LEU A 145 14.47 -18.66 -1.20
CA LEU A 145 13.16 -18.38 -0.64
C LEU A 145 12.59 -19.68 -0.04
N GLU A 146 12.30 -19.67 1.25
CA GLU A 146 11.56 -20.74 1.91
C GLU A 146 10.20 -20.95 1.22
N HIS A 147 9.75 -22.19 1.12
CA HIS A 147 8.58 -22.57 0.32
C HIS A 147 7.30 -21.80 0.73
N GLU A 148 7.12 -21.52 2.03
CA GLU A 148 5.96 -20.76 2.54
C GLU A 148 5.99 -19.29 2.08
N SER A 149 7.13 -18.64 2.12
CA SER A 149 7.28 -17.24 1.67
C SER A 149 7.12 -17.08 0.14
N GLN A 150 7.30 -18.17 -0.61
CA GLN A 150 7.09 -18.15 -2.07
C GLN A 150 5.60 -18.05 -2.42
N LEU A 151 4.74 -18.82 -1.76
CA LEU A 151 3.31 -18.84 -2.01
C LEU A 151 2.67 -17.46 -1.68
N GLU A 152 2.95 -16.95 -0.48
CA GLU A 152 2.41 -15.65 -0.06
C GLU A 152 2.80 -14.52 -1.02
N GLY A 153 4.08 -14.45 -1.39
CA GLY A 153 4.54 -13.43 -2.30
C GLY A 153 4.01 -13.58 -3.73
N ASN A 154 3.75 -14.81 -4.21
CA ASN A 154 3.12 -15.04 -5.52
C ASN A 154 1.66 -14.60 -5.50
N ILE A 155 0.93 -14.88 -4.42
CA ILE A 155 -0.46 -14.43 -4.24
C ILE A 155 -0.53 -12.90 -4.26
N ILE A 156 0.35 -12.23 -3.51
CA ILE A 156 0.39 -10.76 -3.45
C ILE A 156 0.68 -10.17 -4.84
N LEU A 157 1.70 -10.67 -5.54
CA LEU A 157 2.04 -10.19 -6.88
C LEU A 157 0.94 -10.45 -7.90
N PHE A 158 0.26 -11.60 -7.81
CA PHE A 158 -0.87 -11.90 -8.67
C PHE A 158 -2.07 -10.98 -8.41
N LEU A 159 -2.35 -10.67 -7.15
CA LEU A 159 -3.40 -9.70 -6.79
C LEU A 159 -3.08 -8.29 -7.31
N ILE A 160 -1.83 -7.83 -7.14
CA ILE A 160 -1.38 -6.55 -7.69
C ILE A 160 -1.53 -6.52 -9.20
N PHE A 161 -1.07 -7.56 -9.88
CA PHE A 161 -1.19 -7.70 -11.33
C PHE A 161 -2.66 -7.65 -11.78
N SER A 162 -3.54 -8.38 -11.09
CA SER A 162 -4.97 -8.39 -11.39
C SER A 162 -5.60 -7.00 -11.25
N ILE A 163 -5.30 -6.29 -10.17
CA ILE A 163 -5.81 -4.93 -9.93
C ILE A 163 -5.32 -3.98 -11.02
N THR A 164 -4.04 -4.03 -11.38
CA THR A 164 -3.44 -3.11 -12.37
C THR A 164 -3.84 -3.40 -13.82
N THR A 165 -4.38 -4.58 -14.10
CA THR A 165 -4.85 -4.96 -15.45
C THR A 165 -6.35 -4.76 -15.64
N THR A 166 -7.12 -4.62 -14.56
CA THR A 166 -8.58 -4.44 -14.59
C THR A 166 -9.02 -2.98 -14.44
N SER A 167 -8.10 -2.08 -14.18
CA SER A 167 -8.30 -0.63 -14.15
C SER A 167 -8.12 -0.02 -15.51
#